data_fa33b9b885aa0cf7cfcd5cc62d8abda6
#
_entry.id   fa33b9b885aa0cf7cfcd5cc62d8abda6
#
_cell.length_a   1.000
_cell.length_b   1.000
_cell.length_c   1.000
_cell.angle_alpha   90.00
_cell.angle_beta   90.00
_cell.angle_gamma   90.00
#
_symmetry.space_group_name_H-M   'P 1'
#
loop_
_entity.id
_entity.type
_entity.pdbx_description
1 polymer ?
#
loop_
_entity_poly.entity_id
_entity_poly.type
_entity_poly.pdbx_seq_one_letter_code
_entity_poly.pdbx_strand_id
1 'polypeptide(L)'
;MQQWIEPYAGFELTSTLLSVEASYQAEKLTALGIDPDYYRGWVDPAFFIGISIQAGIDSGISAEGNVNMLTRLKVLRAPKLDEPMRVKGKIESVTEVPRGLRISTNVTFETTTGETLISVPRESLKPMAKASDSPTAGRGAGSRPPPVIQSTSDLEIREDRELRPEQTLGYSREGNAIHYDEAVAQQAGFRAPIIGGGQGVHYLTRAFWKLGGQSDWEIYFRRPIFWDDHIQVGCLANHEGLALCRGEKVLTEVAVRS
;
A
#
# COMPACT_ATOMS: atom_id res chain seq x y z
N MET A 1 21.64 18.52 -1.81
CA MET A 1 20.26 18.32 -1.34
C MET A 1 19.42 17.97 -2.56
N GLN A 2 18.65 16.88 -2.50
CA GLN A 2 17.74 16.51 -3.59
C GLN A 2 16.63 17.57 -3.65
N GLN A 3 16.43 18.16 -4.82
CA GLN A 3 15.35 19.12 -5.02
C GLN A 3 14.08 18.34 -5.36
N TRP A 4 13.10 18.38 -4.46
CA TRP A 4 11.80 17.74 -4.68
C TRP A 4 10.90 18.61 -5.55
N ILE A 5 10.12 17.96 -6.41
CA ILE A 5 9.11 18.60 -7.26
C ILE A 5 7.78 18.61 -6.49
N GLU A 6 7.12 19.77 -6.43
CA GLU A 6 5.75 19.81 -5.90
C GLU A 6 4.80 19.10 -6.88
N PRO A 7 3.95 18.18 -6.38
CA PRO A 7 3.05 17.42 -7.24
C PRO A 7 2.03 18.33 -7.93
N TYR A 8 1.81 18.11 -9.23
CA TYR A 8 0.75 18.78 -10.00
C TYR A 8 0.05 17.79 -10.95
N ALA A 9 -1.20 18.08 -11.28
CA ALA A 9 -1.98 17.27 -12.20
C ALA A 9 -1.33 17.27 -13.60
N GLY A 10 -1.20 16.09 -14.18
CA GLY A 10 -0.56 15.90 -15.46
C GLY A 10 0.93 15.61 -15.40
N PHE A 11 1.57 15.62 -14.20
CA PHE A 11 2.98 15.24 -14.08
C PHE A 11 3.15 13.78 -14.46
N GLU A 12 3.99 13.51 -15.47
CA GLU A 12 4.34 12.16 -15.88
C GLU A 12 5.59 11.69 -15.16
N LEU A 13 5.53 10.48 -14.60
CA LEU A 13 6.66 9.86 -13.94
C LEU A 13 7.70 9.42 -14.98
N THR A 14 8.96 9.42 -14.59
CA THR A 14 10.05 8.92 -15.42
C THR A 14 9.82 7.43 -15.72
N SER A 15 9.68 7.10 -17.00
CA SER A 15 9.50 5.71 -17.40
C SER A 15 10.82 4.95 -17.28
N THR A 16 10.78 3.82 -16.57
CA THR A 16 11.95 2.96 -16.32
C THR A 16 11.65 1.51 -16.67
N LEU A 17 12.72 0.72 -16.83
CA LEU A 17 12.62 -0.74 -16.88
C LEU A 17 13.05 -1.30 -15.52
N LEU A 18 12.28 -2.26 -15.02
CA LEU A 18 12.62 -3.01 -13.81
C LEU A 18 12.15 -4.47 -13.93
N SER A 19 12.70 -5.32 -13.09
CA SER A 19 12.16 -6.65 -12.75
C SER A 19 12.10 -6.79 -11.23
N VAL A 20 11.24 -7.67 -10.76
CA VAL A 20 11.29 -8.10 -9.35
C VAL A 20 12.16 -9.34 -9.31
N GLU A 21 13.37 -9.18 -8.78
CA GLU A 21 14.34 -10.26 -8.72
C GLU A 21 13.92 -11.34 -7.71
N ALA A 22 14.21 -12.60 -8.03
CA ALA A 22 13.90 -13.73 -7.15
C ALA A 22 14.55 -13.57 -5.76
N SER A 23 15.78 -13.08 -5.70
CA SER A 23 16.52 -12.81 -4.47
C SER A 23 15.85 -11.72 -3.62
N TYR A 24 15.38 -10.63 -4.26
CA TYR A 24 14.69 -9.54 -3.59
C TYR A 24 13.37 -10.01 -2.98
N GLN A 25 12.52 -10.70 -3.77
CA GLN A 25 11.26 -11.25 -3.24
C GLN A 25 11.52 -12.21 -2.09
N ALA A 26 12.51 -13.12 -2.23
CA ALA A 26 12.84 -14.09 -1.20
C ALA A 26 13.27 -13.42 0.11
N GLU A 27 14.14 -12.41 0.04
CA GLU A 27 14.58 -11.63 1.21
C GLU A 27 13.38 -10.99 1.93
N LYS A 28 12.54 -10.26 1.18
CA LYS A 28 11.41 -9.53 1.76
C LYS A 28 10.34 -10.44 2.34
N LEU A 29 9.99 -11.53 1.65
CA LEU A 29 9.01 -12.50 2.16
C LEU A 29 9.52 -13.24 3.39
N THR A 30 10.80 -13.62 3.41
CA THR A 30 11.43 -14.25 4.59
C THR A 30 11.36 -13.31 5.80
N ALA A 31 11.65 -12.01 5.61
CA ALA A 31 11.52 -11.02 6.68
C ALA A 31 10.10 -10.97 7.25
N LEU A 32 9.07 -11.14 6.41
CA LEU A 32 7.66 -11.17 6.83
C LEU A 32 7.19 -12.50 7.42
N GLY A 33 8.06 -13.52 7.48
CA GLY A 33 7.68 -14.88 7.88
C GLY A 33 6.76 -15.56 6.85
N ILE A 34 6.90 -15.20 5.58
CA ILE A 34 6.22 -15.84 4.46
C ILE A 34 7.24 -16.71 3.72
N ASP A 35 6.88 -17.96 3.46
CA ASP A 35 7.72 -18.87 2.68
C ASP A 35 7.98 -18.27 1.28
N PRO A 36 9.24 -18.01 0.89
CA PRO A 36 9.56 -17.46 -0.43
C PRO A 36 9.06 -18.32 -1.59
N ASP A 37 9.03 -19.65 -1.42
CA ASP A 37 8.62 -20.60 -2.45
C ASP A 37 7.09 -20.66 -2.63
N TYR A 38 6.32 -20.03 -1.72
CA TYR A 38 4.86 -20.00 -1.80
C TYR A 38 4.37 -19.52 -3.17
N TYR A 39 4.99 -18.49 -3.73
CA TYR A 39 4.55 -17.89 -5.00
C TYR A 39 5.00 -18.65 -6.26
N ARG A 40 5.81 -19.70 -6.14
CA ARG A 40 6.17 -20.63 -7.25
C ARG A 40 6.67 -19.91 -8.51
N GLY A 41 7.54 -18.91 -8.33
CA GLY A 41 8.13 -18.13 -9.42
C GLY A 41 7.22 -17.00 -9.95
N TRP A 42 6.06 -16.75 -9.35
CA TRP A 42 5.26 -15.54 -9.59
C TRP A 42 5.68 -14.42 -8.63
N VAL A 43 5.60 -13.19 -9.11
CA VAL A 43 5.75 -12.03 -8.22
C VAL A 43 4.52 -11.91 -7.34
N ASP A 44 4.71 -11.73 -6.03
CA ASP A 44 3.61 -11.33 -5.13
C ASP A 44 3.11 -9.92 -5.53
N PRO A 45 1.83 -9.77 -5.91
CA PRO A 45 1.31 -8.50 -6.36
C PRO A 45 1.44 -7.35 -5.36
N ALA A 46 1.55 -7.65 -4.06
CA ALA A 46 1.70 -6.64 -3.03
C ALA A 46 2.97 -5.78 -3.20
N PHE A 47 4.03 -6.29 -3.83
CA PHE A 47 5.23 -5.51 -4.14
C PHE A 47 4.95 -4.28 -4.98
N PHE A 48 3.99 -4.36 -5.91
CA PHE A 48 3.70 -3.27 -6.82
C PHE A 48 3.13 -2.02 -6.14
N ILE A 49 2.63 -2.13 -4.90
CA ILE A 49 2.24 -0.98 -4.08
C ILE A 49 3.47 -0.15 -3.71
N GLY A 50 4.51 -0.79 -3.17
CA GLY A 50 5.78 -0.14 -2.82
C GLY A 50 6.50 0.39 -4.05
N ILE A 51 6.62 -0.43 -5.10
CA ILE A 51 7.28 -0.08 -6.36
C ILE A 51 6.60 1.12 -7.04
N SER A 52 5.25 1.21 -6.98
CA SER A 52 4.54 2.37 -7.52
C SER A 52 4.83 3.68 -6.77
N ILE A 53 5.05 3.60 -5.45
CA ILE A 53 5.47 4.74 -4.63
C ILE A 53 6.91 5.13 -4.98
N GLN A 54 7.79 4.14 -5.11
CA GLN A 54 9.20 4.35 -5.46
C GLN A 54 9.34 5.02 -6.83
N ALA A 55 8.53 4.63 -7.82
CA ALA A 55 8.52 5.28 -9.13
C ALA A 55 8.23 6.80 -9.05
N GLY A 56 7.37 7.21 -8.11
CA GLY A 56 7.14 8.63 -7.82
C GLY A 56 8.37 9.30 -7.20
N ILE A 57 9.01 8.64 -6.24
CA ILE A 57 10.23 9.13 -5.56
C ILE A 57 11.36 9.29 -6.58
N ASP A 58 11.59 8.30 -7.42
CA ASP A 58 12.62 8.30 -8.46
C ASP A 58 12.37 9.40 -9.52
N SER A 59 11.10 9.81 -9.66
CA SER A 59 10.70 10.93 -10.52
C SER A 59 10.78 12.29 -9.83
N GLY A 60 11.28 12.36 -8.58
CA GLY A 60 11.46 13.60 -7.84
C GLY A 60 10.24 14.04 -7.00
N ILE A 61 9.22 13.20 -6.86
CA ILE A 61 8.05 13.50 -5.99
C ILE A 61 8.30 12.90 -4.60
N SER A 62 8.35 13.75 -3.57
CA SER A 62 8.52 13.27 -2.19
C SER A 62 7.30 12.48 -1.72
N ALA A 63 7.55 11.32 -1.12
CA ALA A 63 6.53 10.55 -0.39
C ALA A 63 6.59 10.78 1.13
N GLU A 64 7.53 11.60 1.61
CA GLU A 64 7.72 11.84 3.02
C GLU A 64 6.49 12.49 3.65
N GLY A 65 6.02 11.93 4.76
CA GLY A 65 4.84 12.39 5.47
C GLY A 65 3.50 12.12 4.77
N ASN A 66 3.50 11.58 3.55
CA ASN A 66 2.27 11.24 2.85
C ASN A 66 1.58 10.02 3.48
N VAL A 67 0.25 10.10 3.60
CA VAL A 67 -0.59 9.02 4.08
C VAL A 67 -1.29 8.35 2.89
N ASN A 68 -1.05 7.06 2.70
CA ASN A 68 -1.79 6.28 1.71
C ASN A 68 -3.22 6.05 2.22
N MET A 69 -4.22 6.44 1.44
CA MET A 69 -5.63 6.35 1.81
C MET A 69 -6.34 5.21 1.10
N LEU A 70 -6.08 5.09 -0.18
CA LEU A 70 -6.66 4.09 -1.07
C LEU A 70 -5.62 3.68 -2.11
N THR A 71 -5.51 2.38 -2.33
CA THR A 71 -4.77 1.83 -3.46
C THR A 71 -5.65 0.80 -4.17
N ARG A 72 -5.81 0.92 -5.48
CA ARG A 72 -6.35 -0.16 -6.28
C ARG A 72 -5.18 -0.99 -6.82
N LEU A 73 -5.21 -2.28 -6.59
CA LEU A 73 -4.24 -3.23 -7.12
C LEU A 73 -4.95 -4.12 -8.14
N LYS A 74 -4.80 -3.77 -9.41
CA LYS A 74 -5.41 -4.50 -10.50
C LYS A 74 -4.35 -5.33 -11.23
N VAL A 75 -4.43 -6.65 -11.09
CA VAL A 75 -3.58 -7.63 -11.76
C VAL A 75 -4.33 -8.18 -12.96
N LEU A 76 -3.91 -7.81 -14.16
CA LEU A 76 -4.46 -8.31 -15.42
C LEU A 76 -3.75 -9.60 -15.84
N ARG A 77 -2.45 -9.64 -15.64
CA ARG A 77 -1.58 -10.81 -15.76
C ARG A 77 -0.48 -10.70 -14.71
N ALA A 78 -0.34 -11.70 -13.89
CA ALA A 78 0.76 -11.73 -12.92
C ALA A 78 2.10 -11.86 -13.67
N PRO A 79 3.12 -11.06 -13.32
CA PRO A 79 4.45 -11.22 -13.87
C PRO A 79 5.19 -12.38 -13.19
N LYS A 80 6.15 -12.95 -13.89
CA LYS A 80 7.12 -13.88 -13.32
C LYS A 80 8.26 -13.11 -12.63
N LEU A 81 8.93 -13.77 -11.70
CA LEU A 81 10.20 -13.27 -11.18
C LEU A 81 11.17 -13.06 -12.34
N ASP A 82 11.97 -12.03 -12.23
CA ASP A 82 12.97 -11.61 -13.23
C ASP A 82 12.39 -11.19 -14.61
N GLU A 83 11.05 -11.18 -14.76
CA GLU A 83 10.42 -10.69 -15.99
C GLU A 83 10.60 -9.17 -16.11
N PRO A 84 11.24 -8.66 -17.21
CA PRO A 84 11.41 -7.23 -17.39
C PRO A 84 10.09 -6.54 -17.70
N MET A 85 9.81 -5.45 -16.96
CA MET A 85 8.60 -4.64 -17.09
C MET A 85 8.96 -3.17 -17.27
N ARG A 86 8.16 -2.47 -18.06
CA ARG A 86 8.21 -1.02 -18.19
C ARG A 86 7.26 -0.38 -17.18
N VAL A 87 7.78 0.50 -16.36
CA VAL A 87 6.97 1.32 -15.44
C VAL A 87 6.63 2.63 -16.13
N LYS A 88 5.36 3.01 -16.05
CA LYS A 88 4.83 4.31 -16.43
C LYS A 88 3.93 4.82 -15.34
N GLY A 89 3.81 6.13 -15.19
CA GLY A 89 2.89 6.68 -14.21
C GLY A 89 2.61 8.14 -14.45
N LYS A 90 1.52 8.60 -13.83
CA LYS A 90 1.06 9.97 -13.95
C LYS A 90 0.33 10.40 -12.68
N ILE A 91 0.52 11.65 -12.28
CA ILE A 91 -0.34 12.31 -11.30
C ILE A 91 -1.61 12.76 -12.02
N GLU A 92 -2.72 12.11 -11.75
CA GLU A 92 -4.01 12.37 -12.37
C GLU A 92 -4.64 13.67 -11.86
N SER A 93 -4.56 13.89 -10.54
CA SER A 93 -5.11 15.08 -9.90
C SER A 93 -4.39 15.44 -8.62
N VAL A 94 -4.41 16.73 -8.30
CA VAL A 94 -4.01 17.29 -7.00
C VAL A 94 -5.13 18.22 -6.56
N THR A 95 -5.73 17.94 -5.39
CA THR A 95 -6.90 18.68 -4.90
C THR A 95 -6.68 19.08 -3.46
N GLU A 96 -6.89 20.35 -3.16
CA GLU A 96 -6.90 20.84 -1.77
C GLU A 96 -8.08 20.25 -1.01
N VAL A 97 -7.81 19.77 0.18
CA VAL A 97 -8.80 19.26 1.12
C VAL A 97 -8.49 19.83 2.52
N PRO A 98 -9.44 19.83 3.47
CA PRO A 98 -9.24 20.45 4.79
C PRO A 98 -8.02 19.96 5.57
N ARG A 99 -7.45 18.79 5.19
CA ARG A 99 -6.31 18.17 5.87
C ARG A 99 -5.00 18.24 5.09
N GLY A 100 -4.98 18.87 3.91
CA GLY A 100 -3.81 18.96 3.04
C GLY A 100 -4.14 18.80 1.56
N LEU A 101 -3.23 18.23 0.80
CA LEU A 101 -3.42 17.92 -0.62
C LEU A 101 -3.77 16.43 -0.79
N ARG A 102 -4.89 16.16 -1.46
CA ARG A 102 -5.21 14.83 -1.97
C ARG A 102 -4.61 14.67 -3.35
N ILE A 103 -3.75 13.67 -3.50
CA ILE A 103 -3.00 13.39 -4.72
C ILE A 103 -3.47 12.03 -5.26
N SER A 104 -4.00 12.03 -6.49
CA SER A 104 -4.33 10.82 -7.22
C SER A 104 -3.23 10.53 -8.23
N THR A 105 -2.67 9.33 -8.15
CA THR A 105 -1.58 8.88 -9.03
C THR A 105 -1.97 7.53 -9.62
N ASN A 106 -1.70 7.31 -10.90
CA ASN A 106 -1.82 6.00 -11.52
C ASN A 106 -0.44 5.55 -12.01
N VAL A 107 -0.05 4.32 -11.65
CA VAL A 107 1.17 3.68 -12.13
C VAL A 107 0.80 2.36 -12.80
N THR A 108 1.35 2.12 -13.99
CA THR A 108 1.16 0.89 -14.75
C THR A 108 2.49 0.18 -14.97
N PHE A 109 2.40 -1.13 -14.97
CA PHE A 109 3.51 -2.03 -15.27
C PHE A 109 3.14 -2.80 -16.54
N GLU A 110 3.96 -2.63 -17.58
CA GLU A 110 3.71 -3.17 -18.91
C GLU A 110 4.83 -4.13 -19.30
N THR A 111 4.51 -5.10 -20.16
CA THR A 111 5.57 -5.86 -20.85
C THR A 111 6.44 -4.93 -21.67
N THR A 112 7.59 -5.41 -22.12
CA THR A 112 8.44 -4.67 -23.06
C THR A 112 7.78 -4.41 -24.42
N THR A 113 6.70 -5.15 -24.73
CA THR A 113 5.87 -4.99 -25.93
C THR A 113 4.66 -4.09 -25.74
N GLY A 114 4.42 -3.59 -24.50
CA GLY A 114 3.38 -2.61 -24.19
C GLY A 114 2.04 -3.19 -23.71
N GLU A 115 1.98 -4.49 -23.42
CA GLU A 115 0.81 -5.09 -22.75
C GLU A 115 0.80 -4.72 -21.27
N THR A 116 -0.30 -4.16 -20.76
CA THR A 116 -0.44 -3.84 -19.34
C THR A 116 -0.61 -5.11 -18.51
N LEU A 117 0.27 -5.29 -17.54
CA LEU A 117 0.28 -6.40 -16.59
C LEU A 117 -0.48 -6.04 -15.31
N ILE A 118 -0.12 -4.88 -14.74
CA ILE A 118 -0.64 -4.41 -13.45
C ILE A 118 -0.91 -2.91 -13.55
N SER A 119 -1.99 -2.47 -12.92
CA SER A 119 -2.30 -1.07 -12.71
C SER A 119 -2.50 -0.79 -11.22
N VAL A 120 -1.92 0.32 -10.73
CA VAL A 120 -1.92 0.71 -9.32
C VAL A 120 -2.37 2.17 -9.18
N PRO A 121 -3.67 2.47 -9.41
CA PRO A 121 -4.22 3.76 -9.03
C PRO A 121 -4.18 3.94 -7.51
N ARG A 122 -3.74 5.11 -7.05
CA ARG A 122 -3.57 5.41 -5.63
C ARG A 122 -4.06 6.81 -5.28
N GLU A 123 -4.72 6.93 -4.13
CA GLU A 123 -4.99 8.21 -3.49
C GLU A 123 -4.15 8.35 -2.21
N SER A 124 -3.40 9.43 -2.11
CA SER A 124 -2.63 9.78 -0.91
C SER A 124 -3.01 11.18 -0.43
N LEU A 125 -2.82 11.41 0.86
CA LEU A 125 -2.93 12.71 1.49
C LEU A 125 -1.53 13.18 1.87
N LYS A 126 -1.12 14.35 1.35
CA LYS A 126 0.04 15.12 1.83
C LYS A 126 -0.50 16.10 2.88
N PRO A 127 -0.28 15.86 4.19
CA PRO A 127 -0.75 16.78 5.22
C PRO A 127 -0.09 18.14 5.06
N MET A 128 -0.86 19.20 5.22
CA MET A 128 -0.32 20.56 5.36
C MET A 128 -0.46 21.00 6.81
N ALA A 129 0.55 21.74 7.32
CA ALA A 129 0.44 22.37 8.62
C ALA A 129 -0.84 23.21 8.64
N LYS A 130 -1.68 23.05 9.67
CA LYS A 130 -2.85 23.90 9.85
C LYS A 130 -2.36 25.35 9.91
N ALA A 131 -2.85 26.21 9.00
CA ALA A 131 -2.86 27.62 9.27
C ALA A 131 -3.63 27.80 10.59
N SER A 132 -2.93 28.28 11.63
CA SER A 132 -3.50 28.54 12.94
C SER A 132 -4.73 29.45 12.77
N ASP A 133 -5.80 29.13 13.51
CA ASP A 133 -6.94 29.99 13.74
C ASP A 133 -8.05 30.09 12.68
N SER A 134 -8.64 28.96 12.30
CA SER A 134 -10.02 29.02 11.83
C SER A 134 -10.90 28.04 12.64
N PRO A 135 -11.81 28.56 13.49
CA PRO A 135 -12.72 27.72 14.29
C PRO A 135 -13.74 26.95 13.45
N THR A 136 -13.77 27.18 12.15
CA THR A 136 -14.71 26.60 11.19
C THR A 136 -14.16 25.39 10.41
N ALA A 137 -12.99 24.85 10.78
CA ALA A 137 -12.54 23.55 10.27
C ALA A 137 -13.39 22.39 10.82
N GLY A 138 -14.69 22.65 11.04
CA GLY A 138 -15.72 21.70 11.28
C GLY A 138 -15.95 20.87 10.03
N ARG A 139 -15.61 19.58 10.12
CA ARG A 139 -16.28 18.49 9.43
C ARG A 139 -16.69 18.72 7.97
N GLY A 140 -15.82 19.33 7.17
CA GLY A 140 -15.86 19.22 5.71
C GLY A 140 -15.31 17.83 5.35
N ALA A 141 -16.02 16.82 5.77
CA ALA A 141 -15.77 15.47 5.37
C ALA A 141 -16.16 15.34 3.90
N GLY A 142 -15.21 15.28 3.00
CA GLY A 142 -15.39 14.34 1.93
C GLY A 142 -15.75 13.04 2.63
N SER A 143 -16.97 12.53 2.44
CA SER A 143 -17.46 11.38 3.21
C SER A 143 -16.45 10.25 3.06
N ARG A 144 -15.95 9.76 4.20
CA ARG A 144 -15.08 8.60 4.22
C ARG A 144 -15.80 7.49 3.44
N PRO A 145 -15.14 6.80 2.48
CA PRO A 145 -15.80 5.72 1.78
C PRO A 145 -16.47 4.77 2.77
N PRO A 146 -17.68 4.27 2.48
CA PRO A 146 -18.37 3.36 3.39
C PRO A 146 -17.49 2.15 3.69
N PRO A 147 -17.61 1.54 4.87
CA PRO A 147 -16.84 0.35 5.18
C PRO A 147 -17.25 -0.81 4.27
N VAL A 148 -16.25 -1.57 3.81
CA VAL A 148 -16.44 -2.84 3.10
C VAL A 148 -16.87 -3.91 4.11
N ILE A 149 -16.21 -3.93 5.25
CA ILE A 149 -16.49 -4.84 6.37
C ILE A 149 -17.32 -4.11 7.41
N GLN A 150 -18.56 -4.53 7.61
CA GLN A 150 -19.47 -3.92 8.57
C GLN A 150 -19.17 -4.35 10.00
N SER A 151 -18.85 -5.62 10.19
CA SER A 151 -18.45 -6.20 11.48
C SER A 151 -17.33 -7.22 11.28
N THR A 152 -16.37 -7.25 12.21
CA THR A 152 -15.33 -8.29 12.21
C THR A 152 -15.90 -9.68 12.53
N SER A 153 -17.09 -9.76 13.14
CA SER A 153 -17.79 -11.05 13.36
C SER A 153 -18.25 -11.72 12.06
N ASP A 154 -18.32 -10.98 10.96
CA ASP A 154 -18.73 -11.51 9.65
C ASP A 154 -17.58 -12.13 8.88
N LEU A 155 -16.35 -12.09 9.44
CA LEU A 155 -15.15 -12.58 8.80
C LEU A 155 -14.86 -14.04 9.15
N GLU A 156 -14.58 -14.84 8.14
CA GLU A 156 -13.89 -16.11 8.27
C GLU A 156 -12.39 -15.85 8.42
N ILE A 157 -11.85 -16.10 9.62
CA ILE A 157 -10.43 -15.90 9.89
C ILE A 157 -9.61 -17.02 9.24
N ARG A 158 -8.62 -16.65 8.44
CA ARG A 158 -7.71 -17.57 7.74
C ARG A 158 -6.35 -17.66 8.40
N GLU A 159 -5.87 -16.55 8.95
CA GLU A 159 -4.58 -16.48 9.62
C GLU A 159 -4.68 -15.59 10.84
N ASP A 160 -3.85 -15.92 11.82
CA ASP A 160 -3.65 -15.18 13.06
C ASP A 160 -2.14 -14.92 13.18
N ARG A 161 -1.74 -13.65 13.33
CA ARG A 161 -0.34 -13.25 13.27
C ARG A 161 0.04 -12.31 14.39
N GLU A 162 1.09 -12.64 15.09
CA GLU A 162 1.81 -11.74 15.97
C GLU A 162 2.91 -11.05 15.16
N LEU A 163 2.80 -9.74 14.98
CA LEU A 163 3.81 -8.96 14.30
C LEU A 163 4.99 -8.69 15.23
N ARG A 164 6.17 -8.62 14.65
CA ARG A 164 7.42 -8.36 15.39
C ARG A 164 8.22 -7.25 14.71
N PRO A 165 8.88 -6.37 15.49
CA PRO A 165 9.69 -5.27 14.96
C PRO A 165 10.70 -5.71 13.91
N GLU A 166 11.35 -6.88 14.10
CA GLU A 166 12.36 -7.41 13.19
C GLU A 166 11.82 -7.66 11.78
N GLN A 167 10.53 -8.04 11.67
CA GLN A 167 9.87 -8.26 10.38
C GLN A 167 9.75 -6.95 9.60
N THR A 168 9.34 -5.88 10.27
CA THR A 168 9.22 -4.56 9.66
C THR A 168 10.58 -3.96 9.35
N LEU A 169 11.57 -4.12 10.23
CA LEU A 169 12.93 -3.70 9.99
C LEU A 169 13.57 -4.41 8.78
N GLY A 170 13.32 -5.70 8.60
CA GLY A 170 13.78 -6.45 7.42
C GLY A 170 13.08 -6.07 6.13
N TYR A 171 11.81 -5.66 6.21
CA TYR A 171 11.00 -5.31 5.04
C TYR A 171 11.10 -3.85 4.62
N SER A 172 11.01 -2.88 5.56
CA SER A 172 10.75 -1.46 5.27
C SER A 172 11.95 -0.54 5.50
N ARG A 173 13.17 -1.06 5.70
CA ARG A 173 14.35 -0.28 6.08
C ARG A 173 14.76 0.80 5.05
N GLU A 174 14.21 0.75 3.86
CA GLU A 174 14.53 1.63 2.72
C GLU A 174 13.45 2.69 2.48
N GLY A 175 12.54 2.90 3.40
CA GLY A 175 11.38 3.77 3.19
C GLY A 175 11.28 4.91 4.18
N ASN A 176 10.04 5.32 4.42
CA ASN A 176 9.69 6.35 5.39
C ASN A 176 10.07 5.90 6.81
N ALA A 177 10.82 6.74 7.53
CA ALA A 177 11.35 6.42 8.87
C ALA A 177 10.27 6.10 9.93
N ILE A 178 9.02 6.50 9.73
CA ILE A 178 7.90 6.12 10.60
C ILE A 178 7.68 4.60 10.71
N HIS A 179 8.26 3.82 9.78
CA HIS A 179 8.13 2.36 9.76
C HIS A 179 9.21 1.65 10.59
N TYR A 180 10.34 2.32 10.88
CA TYR A 180 11.47 1.64 11.52
C TYR A 180 12.21 2.47 12.60
N ASP A 181 11.84 3.74 12.78
CA ASP A 181 12.41 4.62 13.80
C ASP A 181 11.35 5.02 14.81
N GLU A 182 11.52 4.60 16.07
CA GLU A 182 10.57 4.88 17.14
C GLU A 182 10.43 6.37 17.45
N ALA A 183 11.53 7.12 17.43
CA ALA A 183 11.49 8.55 17.73
C ALA A 183 10.72 9.31 16.63
N VAL A 184 10.95 8.95 15.36
CA VAL A 184 10.22 9.54 14.22
C VAL A 184 8.73 9.15 14.25
N ALA A 185 8.41 7.91 14.57
CA ALA A 185 7.03 7.46 14.72
C ALA A 185 6.31 8.21 15.85
N GLN A 186 6.96 8.39 17.02
CA GLN A 186 6.40 9.14 18.14
C GLN A 186 6.23 10.63 17.81
N GLN A 187 7.17 11.25 17.12
CA GLN A 187 7.04 12.64 16.63
C GLN A 187 5.87 12.79 15.65
N ALA A 188 5.59 11.75 14.85
CA ALA A 188 4.43 11.70 13.98
C ALA A 188 3.10 11.39 14.71
N GLY A 189 3.12 11.20 16.04
CA GLY A 189 1.94 10.95 16.87
C GLY A 189 1.52 9.48 16.98
N PHE A 190 2.39 8.54 16.58
CA PHE A 190 2.14 7.11 16.74
C PHE A 190 2.76 6.60 18.06
N ARG A 191 2.17 5.55 18.65
CA ARG A 191 2.69 4.92 19.88
C ARG A 191 3.99 4.16 19.63
N ALA A 192 4.20 3.67 18.42
CA ALA A 192 5.33 2.87 17.97
C ALA A 192 5.38 2.94 16.43
N PRO A 193 6.45 2.47 15.78
CA PRO A 193 6.49 2.33 14.34
C PRO A 193 5.30 1.54 13.79
N ILE A 194 4.82 1.97 12.63
CA ILE A 194 3.71 1.33 11.92
C ILE A 194 4.23 0.55 10.72
N ILE A 195 3.61 -0.57 10.39
CA ILE A 195 3.98 -1.27 9.17
C ILE A 195 3.57 -0.47 7.93
N GLY A 196 4.32 -0.60 6.85
CA GLY A 196 3.94 -0.04 5.55
C GLY A 196 2.68 -0.70 5.00
N GLY A 197 1.87 0.06 4.25
CA GLY A 197 0.64 -0.49 3.65
C GLY A 197 0.91 -1.73 2.80
N GLY A 198 1.99 -1.73 2.00
CA GLY A 198 2.41 -2.90 1.22
C GLY A 198 2.69 -4.12 2.07
N GLN A 199 3.35 -3.95 3.23
CA GLN A 199 3.60 -5.05 4.17
C GLN A 199 2.31 -5.73 4.61
N GLY A 200 1.30 -4.97 4.98
CA GLY A 200 -0.02 -5.54 5.35
C GLY A 200 -0.68 -6.28 4.18
N VAL A 201 -0.52 -5.78 2.95
CA VAL A 201 -1.12 -6.42 1.76
C VAL A 201 -0.45 -7.74 1.43
N HIS A 202 0.83 -7.96 1.73
CA HIS A 202 1.47 -9.28 1.58
C HIS A 202 0.76 -10.38 2.39
N TYR A 203 0.24 -10.06 3.58
CA TYR A 203 -0.53 -11.03 4.37
C TYR A 203 -1.88 -11.36 3.71
N LEU A 204 -2.51 -10.39 3.04
CA LEU A 204 -3.74 -10.60 2.29
C LEU A 204 -3.50 -11.41 1.00
N THR A 205 -2.45 -11.06 0.23
CA THR A 205 -2.11 -11.81 -0.99
C THR A 205 -1.71 -13.24 -0.68
N ARG A 206 -0.95 -13.45 0.41
CA ARG A 206 -0.60 -14.79 0.89
C ARG A 206 -1.86 -15.63 1.20
N ALA A 207 -2.87 -15.04 1.80
CA ALA A 207 -4.06 -15.76 2.24
C ALA A 207 -5.11 -15.96 1.12
N PHE A 208 -5.23 -15.00 0.19
CA PHE A 208 -6.39 -14.93 -0.70
C PHE A 208 -6.08 -14.79 -2.19
N TRP A 209 -4.88 -14.37 -2.57
CA TRP A 209 -4.57 -14.27 -3.99
C TRP A 209 -4.34 -15.64 -4.61
N LYS A 210 -5.02 -15.89 -5.73
CA LYS A 210 -4.81 -17.11 -6.51
C LYS A 210 -3.52 -16.98 -7.31
N LEU A 211 -2.56 -17.85 -7.05
CA LEU A 211 -1.23 -17.83 -7.67
C LEU A 211 -1.29 -17.73 -9.20
N GLY A 212 -0.66 -16.68 -9.74
CA GLY A 212 -0.67 -16.38 -11.18
C GLY A 212 -2.00 -15.85 -11.73
N GLY A 213 -3.02 -15.74 -10.87
CA GLY A 213 -4.36 -15.31 -11.28
C GLY A 213 -4.52 -13.80 -11.41
N GLN A 214 -5.61 -13.42 -12.06
CA GLN A 214 -6.07 -12.04 -12.12
C GLN A 214 -6.72 -11.63 -10.80
N SER A 215 -6.65 -10.36 -10.46
CA SER A 215 -7.37 -9.79 -9.31
C SER A 215 -7.58 -8.29 -9.52
N ASP A 216 -8.62 -7.76 -8.88
CA ASP A 216 -8.89 -6.33 -8.85
C ASP A 216 -9.33 -5.98 -7.43
N TRP A 217 -8.43 -5.39 -6.66
CA TRP A 217 -8.59 -5.09 -5.25
C TRP A 217 -8.57 -3.59 -5.00
N GLU A 218 -9.65 -3.06 -4.40
CA GLU A 218 -9.63 -1.73 -3.80
C GLU A 218 -9.29 -1.83 -2.32
N ILE A 219 -8.14 -1.32 -1.92
CA ILE A 219 -7.53 -1.46 -0.61
C ILE A 219 -7.65 -0.15 0.16
N TYR A 220 -8.38 -0.16 1.26
CA TYR A 220 -8.59 0.99 2.14
C TYR A 220 -7.76 0.86 3.40
N PHE A 221 -6.84 1.77 3.62
CA PHE A 221 -6.02 1.83 4.85
C PHE A 221 -6.77 2.64 5.90
N ARG A 222 -7.47 1.96 6.79
CA ARG A 222 -8.41 2.57 7.74
C ARG A 222 -7.74 3.05 9.01
N ARG A 223 -6.77 2.28 9.53
CA ARG A 223 -6.05 2.54 10.78
C ARG A 223 -4.60 2.09 10.68
N PRO A 224 -3.69 2.70 11.46
CA PRO A 224 -2.32 2.23 11.54
C PRO A 224 -2.27 0.82 12.13
N ILE A 225 -1.39 -0.01 11.56
CA ILE A 225 -1.01 -1.31 12.09
C ILE A 225 0.38 -1.11 12.68
N PHE A 226 0.55 -1.39 13.97
CA PHE A 226 1.84 -1.26 14.61
C PHE A 226 2.68 -2.52 14.40
N TRP A 227 3.98 -2.38 14.42
CA TRP A 227 4.93 -3.46 14.18
C TRP A 227 4.92 -4.58 15.23
N ASP A 228 4.24 -4.35 16.35
CA ASP A 228 4.05 -5.25 17.49
C ASP A 228 2.57 -5.63 17.71
N ASP A 229 1.72 -5.41 16.71
CA ASP A 229 0.31 -5.75 16.80
C ASP A 229 0.09 -7.26 16.59
N HIS A 230 -0.94 -7.77 17.27
CA HIS A 230 -1.55 -9.04 16.94
C HIS A 230 -2.68 -8.78 15.94
N ILE A 231 -2.61 -9.37 14.77
CA ILE A 231 -3.56 -9.17 13.68
C ILE A 231 -4.18 -10.46 13.20
N GLN A 232 -5.40 -10.36 12.72
CA GLN A 232 -6.13 -11.43 12.07
C GLN A 232 -6.35 -11.09 10.59
N VAL A 233 -6.19 -12.10 9.74
CA VAL A 233 -6.42 -12.01 8.29
C VAL A 233 -7.68 -12.77 7.99
N GLY A 234 -8.70 -12.11 7.46
CA GLY A 234 -10.02 -12.72 7.24
C GLY A 234 -10.70 -12.25 5.97
N CYS A 235 -11.75 -12.96 5.58
CA CYS A 235 -12.61 -12.62 4.45
C CYS A 235 -14.08 -12.78 4.79
N LEU A 236 -14.94 -12.06 4.07
CA LEU A 236 -16.38 -12.35 4.05
C LEU A 236 -16.64 -13.71 3.37
N ALA A 237 -17.71 -14.39 3.76
CA ALA A 237 -18.09 -15.70 3.21
C ALA A 237 -18.29 -15.69 1.68
N ASN A 238 -18.70 -14.55 1.11
CA ASN A 238 -18.84 -14.35 -0.34
C ASN A 238 -17.53 -14.00 -1.06
N HIS A 239 -16.42 -13.87 -0.32
CA HIS A 239 -15.10 -13.44 -0.82
C HIS A 239 -15.03 -12.07 -1.50
N GLU A 240 -16.06 -11.23 -1.38
CA GLU A 240 -16.06 -9.86 -1.93
C GLU A 240 -15.37 -8.84 -1.01
N GLY A 241 -15.07 -9.22 0.23
CA GLY A 241 -14.38 -8.39 1.22
C GLY A 241 -13.30 -9.16 1.95
N LEU A 242 -12.11 -8.54 2.06
CA LEU A 242 -10.98 -9.07 2.84
C LEU A 242 -10.59 -8.05 3.89
N ALA A 243 -9.99 -8.47 5.00
CA ALA A 243 -9.53 -7.54 6.01
C ALA A 243 -8.32 -8.03 6.82
N LEU A 244 -7.56 -7.02 7.31
CA LEU A 244 -6.68 -7.15 8.46
C LEU A 244 -7.36 -6.49 9.65
N CYS A 245 -7.48 -7.22 10.75
CA CYS A 245 -8.18 -6.77 11.95
C CYS A 245 -7.30 -6.88 13.19
N ARG A 246 -7.59 -6.07 14.20
CA ARG A 246 -7.08 -6.18 15.56
C ARG A 246 -8.27 -6.18 16.51
N GLY A 247 -8.67 -7.37 16.98
CA GLY A 247 -9.93 -7.56 17.69
C GLY A 247 -11.11 -7.08 16.83
N GLU A 248 -11.97 -6.25 17.39
CA GLU A 248 -13.13 -5.69 16.66
C GLU A 248 -12.81 -4.53 15.71
N LYS A 249 -11.52 -4.20 15.52
CA LYS A 249 -11.11 -3.05 14.71
C LYS A 249 -10.57 -3.50 13.36
N VAL A 250 -11.27 -3.11 12.29
CA VAL A 250 -10.74 -3.23 10.93
C VAL A 250 -9.61 -2.21 10.73
N LEU A 251 -8.42 -2.67 10.35
CA LEU A 251 -7.22 -1.88 10.14
C LEU A 251 -7.01 -1.58 8.65
N THR A 252 -7.07 -2.62 7.83
CA THR A 252 -7.07 -2.54 6.36
C THR A 252 -8.21 -3.40 5.85
N GLU A 253 -8.94 -2.90 4.86
CA GLU A 253 -9.99 -3.68 4.21
C GLU A 253 -9.88 -3.58 2.69
N VAL A 254 -10.36 -4.60 2.02
CA VAL A 254 -10.31 -4.74 0.57
C VAL A 254 -11.71 -5.02 0.06
N ALA A 255 -12.13 -4.24 -0.94
CA ALA A 255 -13.23 -4.63 -1.81
C ALA A 255 -12.66 -5.39 -3.01
N VAL A 256 -13.04 -6.65 -3.16
CA VAL A 256 -12.70 -7.46 -4.33
C VAL A 256 -13.69 -7.11 -5.44
N ARG A 257 -13.16 -6.66 -6.59
CA ARG A 257 -13.93 -6.29 -7.77
C ARG A 257 -13.92 -7.44 -8.77
N SER A 258 -15.05 -7.69 -9.37
CA SER A 258 -15.24 -8.67 -10.45
C SER A 258 -14.83 -8.12 -11.82
#